data_3a04f1583c067cf9d15acda76cc6c15c
#
_entry.id   3a04f1583c067cf9d15acda76cc6c15c
#
_cell.length_a   1.000
_cell.length_b   1.000
_cell.length_c   1.000
_cell.angle_alpha   90.00
_cell.angle_beta   90.00
_cell.angle_gamma   90.00
#
_symmetry.space_group_name_H-M   'P 1'
#
loop_
_entity.id
_entity.type
_entity.pdbx_description
1 polymer ?
#
loop_
_entity_poly.entity_id
_entity_poly.type
_entity_poly.pdbx_seq_one_letter_code
_entity_poly.pdbx_strand_id
1 'polypeptide(L)'
;LRYIDTHSHTYLKRFNEDRKELYSEISEKLDYIIDIGIGKDSIDKILESVNKYEFIFGTVGFHPTETEDFDDDDISHMEEALKEEKIVAIGEIGLDFHWDTDRNKQFKALGMQMELAKKHNKPIVFHIRDAYDEAYDFIKKTGIPEAGGVVHCFSSNWEDAKKYLDLGLYLGFDGPLTYPKNDDLREALKNTPIDRILPETDSPFLPPVPFRGKRNDPLKVEYVYEEISRIKEVYDERIASQLKSNSNKLFKLDR
;
A
#
# COMPACT_ATOMS: atom_id res chain seq x y z
N LEU A 1 -9.22 14.35 15.85
CA LEU A 1 -8.53 14.07 14.61
C LEU A 1 -8.61 12.57 14.33
N ARG A 2 -9.02 12.16 13.13
CA ARG A 2 -9.06 10.75 12.72
C ARG A 2 -8.10 10.57 11.56
N TYR A 3 -7.30 9.52 11.62
CA TYR A 3 -6.33 9.16 10.60
C TYR A 3 -6.88 8.09 9.65
N ILE A 4 -6.13 7.75 8.64
CA ILE A 4 -6.36 6.62 7.74
C ILE A 4 -5.07 5.81 7.64
N ASP A 5 -5.19 4.53 7.34
CA ASP A 5 -4.06 3.66 7.00
C ASP A 5 -4.29 3.06 5.61
N THR A 6 -3.44 3.38 4.65
CA THR A 6 -3.65 2.97 3.26
C THR A 6 -3.00 1.64 2.89
N HIS A 7 -2.31 0.98 3.85
CA HIS A 7 -1.70 -0.32 3.61
C HIS A 7 -1.56 -1.13 4.91
N SER A 8 -2.39 -2.14 5.05
CA SER A 8 -2.37 -3.08 6.17
C SER A 8 -2.73 -4.51 5.74
N HIS A 9 -2.46 -5.49 6.60
CA HIS A 9 -2.79 -6.91 6.39
C HIS A 9 -3.45 -7.48 7.65
N THR A 10 -4.55 -6.84 8.08
CA THR A 10 -5.21 -7.19 9.36
C THR A 10 -5.86 -8.57 9.36
N TYR A 11 -6.09 -9.17 8.19
CA TYR A 11 -6.58 -10.54 8.02
C TYR A 11 -5.54 -11.63 8.38
N LEU A 12 -4.25 -11.28 8.52
CA LEU A 12 -3.20 -12.24 8.83
C LEU A 12 -3.37 -12.90 10.20
N LYS A 13 -2.87 -14.14 10.33
CA LYS A 13 -2.96 -14.94 11.56
C LYS A 13 -2.37 -14.26 12.79
N ARG A 14 -1.43 -13.33 12.60
CA ARG A 14 -0.82 -12.55 13.70
C ARG A 14 -1.83 -11.71 14.49
N PHE A 15 -3.03 -11.47 13.95
CA PHE A 15 -4.11 -10.73 14.60
C PHE A 15 -5.24 -11.63 15.12
N ASN A 16 -5.17 -12.95 14.98
CA ASN A 16 -6.28 -13.85 15.31
C ASN A 16 -6.75 -13.74 16.77
N GLU A 17 -5.84 -13.49 17.71
CA GLU A 17 -6.14 -13.48 19.13
C GLU A 17 -6.91 -12.23 19.56
N ASP A 18 -6.66 -11.08 18.92
CA ASP A 18 -7.18 -9.76 19.33
C ASP A 18 -7.81 -8.94 18.18
N ARG A 19 -8.06 -9.56 17.02
CA ARG A 19 -8.61 -8.85 15.85
C ARG A 19 -9.92 -8.13 16.13
N LYS A 20 -10.80 -8.69 16.95
CA LYS A 20 -12.10 -8.07 17.25
C LYS A 20 -11.91 -6.80 18.07
N GLU A 21 -11.08 -6.86 19.08
CA GLU A 21 -10.74 -5.73 19.94
C GLU A 21 -10.03 -4.65 19.12
N LEU A 22 -9.07 -5.04 18.28
CA LEU A 22 -8.37 -4.14 17.37
C LEU A 22 -9.35 -3.44 16.41
N TYR A 23 -10.29 -4.16 15.81
CA TYR A 23 -11.28 -3.58 14.90
C TYR A 23 -12.23 -2.62 15.62
N SER A 24 -12.58 -2.89 16.88
CA SER A 24 -13.34 -1.94 17.69
C SER A 24 -12.57 -0.63 17.86
N GLU A 25 -11.29 -0.69 18.23
CA GLU A 25 -10.45 0.49 18.38
C GLU A 25 -10.22 1.23 17.05
N ILE A 26 -9.99 0.50 15.96
CA ILE A 26 -9.83 1.10 14.61
C ILE A 26 -11.10 1.89 14.26
N SER A 27 -12.29 1.30 14.44
CA SER A 27 -13.56 1.96 14.11
C SER A 27 -13.80 3.27 14.88
N GLU A 28 -13.20 3.41 16.06
CA GLU A 28 -13.29 4.62 16.89
C GLU A 28 -12.24 5.68 16.52
N LYS A 29 -11.01 5.24 16.15
CA LYS A 29 -9.83 6.12 16.04
C LYS A 29 -9.46 6.44 14.59
N LEU A 30 -9.71 5.54 13.65
CA LEU A 30 -9.43 5.75 12.22
C LEU A 30 -10.72 5.96 11.43
N ASP A 31 -10.62 6.67 10.31
CA ASP A 31 -11.73 6.80 9.37
C ASP A 31 -11.92 5.52 8.55
N TYR A 32 -10.82 4.95 8.11
CA TYR A 32 -10.77 3.66 7.41
C TYR A 32 -9.34 3.11 7.34
N ILE A 33 -9.28 1.83 6.98
CA ILE A 33 -8.05 1.14 6.59
C ILE A 33 -8.23 0.49 5.22
N ILE A 34 -7.11 0.22 4.53
CA ILE A 34 -7.10 -0.57 3.30
C ILE A 34 -6.29 -1.84 3.57
N ASP A 35 -6.97 -2.99 3.56
CA ASP A 35 -6.32 -4.31 3.66
C ASP A 35 -5.85 -4.78 2.28
N ILE A 36 -4.60 -5.19 2.20
CA ILE A 36 -3.89 -5.41 0.93
C ILE A 36 -3.77 -6.90 0.61
N GLY A 37 -4.27 -7.30 -0.56
CA GLY A 37 -4.17 -8.66 -1.07
C GLY A 37 -2.76 -9.03 -1.54
N ILE A 38 -2.30 -10.22 -1.16
CA ILE A 38 -0.96 -10.72 -1.51
C ILE A 38 -1.00 -12.12 -2.16
N GLY A 39 -2.19 -12.61 -2.52
CA GLY A 39 -2.41 -13.92 -3.11
C GLY A 39 -3.82 -14.42 -2.84
N LYS A 40 -4.17 -15.57 -3.38
CA LYS A 40 -5.53 -16.13 -3.39
C LYS A 40 -6.19 -16.18 -2.02
N ASP A 41 -5.51 -16.77 -1.03
CA ASP A 41 -6.04 -16.91 0.33
C ASP A 41 -6.32 -15.57 1.02
N SER A 42 -5.60 -14.50 0.65
CA SER A 42 -5.77 -13.16 1.19
C SER A 42 -6.99 -12.48 0.59
N ILE A 43 -7.23 -12.68 -0.71
CA ILE A 43 -8.36 -12.11 -1.44
C ILE A 43 -9.67 -12.54 -0.80
N ASP A 44 -9.85 -13.84 -0.53
CA ASP A 44 -11.07 -14.38 0.09
C ASP A 44 -11.32 -13.77 1.48
N LYS A 45 -10.26 -13.65 2.31
CA LYS A 45 -10.37 -13.06 3.64
C LYS A 45 -10.69 -11.55 3.60
N ILE A 46 -10.11 -10.85 2.62
CA ILE A 46 -10.39 -9.42 2.42
C ILE A 46 -11.84 -9.23 2.01
N LEU A 47 -12.37 -10.04 1.08
CA LEU A 47 -13.78 -10.02 0.70
C LEU A 47 -14.71 -10.21 1.90
N GLU A 48 -14.38 -11.15 2.81
CA GLU A 48 -15.14 -11.31 4.06
C GLU A 48 -15.08 -10.05 4.94
N SER A 49 -13.90 -9.43 5.06
CA SER A 49 -13.70 -8.26 5.93
C SER A 49 -14.40 -7.02 5.39
N VAL A 50 -14.29 -6.72 4.11
CA VAL A 50 -14.91 -5.54 3.49
C VAL A 50 -16.43 -5.60 3.52
N ASN A 51 -17.00 -6.81 3.39
CA ASN A 51 -18.45 -7.03 3.50
C ASN A 51 -18.98 -6.88 4.93
N LYS A 52 -18.13 -7.14 5.92
CA LYS A 52 -18.51 -7.13 7.33
C LYS A 52 -18.30 -5.80 8.03
N TYR A 53 -17.27 -5.05 7.67
CA TYR A 53 -16.84 -3.84 8.36
C TYR A 53 -16.83 -2.65 7.41
N GLU A 54 -17.57 -1.59 7.74
CA GLU A 54 -17.70 -0.40 6.88
C GLU A 54 -16.39 0.38 6.70
N PHE A 55 -15.52 0.36 7.71
CA PHE A 55 -14.25 1.08 7.72
C PHE A 55 -13.11 0.33 7.02
N ILE A 56 -13.34 -0.89 6.50
CA ILE A 56 -12.34 -1.67 5.77
C ILE A 56 -12.63 -1.60 4.28
N PHE A 57 -11.64 -1.17 3.51
CA PHE A 57 -11.53 -1.34 2.08
C PHE A 57 -10.48 -2.41 1.78
N GLY A 58 -10.43 -2.90 0.54
CA GLY A 58 -9.48 -3.93 0.18
C GLY A 58 -8.86 -3.74 -1.19
N THR A 59 -7.78 -4.46 -1.41
CA THR A 59 -7.18 -4.63 -2.74
C THR A 59 -7.07 -6.11 -3.08
N VAL A 60 -6.87 -6.40 -4.35
CA VAL A 60 -6.63 -7.76 -4.83
C VAL A 60 -5.37 -7.80 -5.67
N GLY A 61 -4.47 -8.73 -5.34
CA GLY A 61 -3.19 -8.85 -6.01
C GLY A 61 -2.41 -10.07 -5.56
N PHE A 62 -1.41 -10.41 -6.36
CA PHE A 62 -0.42 -11.44 -6.05
C PHE A 62 0.94 -10.78 -5.89
N HIS A 63 1.44 -10.80 -4.66
CA HIS A 63 2.76 -10.29 -4.31
C HIS A 63 3.85 -11.00 -5.13
N PRO A 64 4.96 -10.34 -5.49
CA PRO A 64 6.02 -10.96 -6.30
C PRO A 64 6.58 -12.28 -5.75
N THR A 65 6.50 -12.52 -4.44
CA THR A 65 6.88 -13.81 -3.84
C THR A 65 5.84 -14.93 -4.01
N GLU A 66 4.63 -14.60 -4.42
CA GLU A 66 3.50 -15.53 -4.60
C GLU A 66 3.22 -15.83 -6.09
N THR A 67 4.22 -15.61 -6.97
CA THR A 67 4.02 -15.69 -8.42
C THR A 67 4.53 -17.00 -9.05
N GLU A 68 4.96 -17.98 -8.24
CA GLU A 68 5.54 -19.22 -8.74
C GLU A 68 4.57 -19.99 -9.65
N ASP A 69 3.31 -20.12 -9.25
CA ASP A 69 2.25 -20.83 -9.97
C ASP A 69 1.14 -19.89 -10.49
N PHE A 70 1.43 -18.58 -10.57
CA PHE A 70 0.45 -17.57 -10.99
C PHE A 70 0.04 -17.76 -12.45
N ASP A 71 -1.27 -17.80 -12.72
CA ASP A 71 -1.86 -18.09 -14.02
C ASP A 71 -3.15 -17.28 -14.35
N ASP A 72 -3.83 -17.67 -15.43
CA ASP A 72 -5.06 -17.01 -15.88
C ASP A 72 -6.25 -17.27 -14.95
N ASP A 73 -6.27 -18.36 -14.18
CA ASP A 73 -7.32 -18.64 -13.19
C ASP A 73 -7.22 -17.66 -12.02
N ASP A 74 -6.00 -17.29 -11.63
CA ASP A 74 -5.76 -16.26 -10.61
C ASP A 74 -6.23 -14.87 -11.07
N ILE A 75 -5.97 -14.53 -12.34
CA ILE A 75 -6.51 -13.30 -12.95
C ILE A 75 -8.04 -13.31 -12.92
N SER A 76 -8.66 -14.44 -13.25
CA SER A 76 -10.12 -14.60 -13.23
C SER A 76 -10.68 -14.45 -11.81
N HIS A 77 -9.98 -14.99 -10.81
CA HIS A 77 -10.35 -14.85 -9.40
C HIS A 77 -10.26 -13.37 -8.94
N MET A 78 -9.17 -12.68 -9.30
CA MET A 78 -9.04 -11.24 -9.03
C MET A 78 -10.16 -10.44 -9.70
N GLU A 79 -10.47 -10.74 -10.97
CA GLU A 79 -11.50 -10.04 -11.73
C GLU A 79 -12.90 -10.24 -11.13
N GLU A 80 -13.21 -11.43 -10.60
CA GLU A 80 -14.45 -11.67 -9.85
C GLU A 80 -14.52 -10.83 -8.58
N ALA A 81 -13.41 -10.76 -7.82
CA ALA A 81 -13.33 -9.98 -6.60
C ALA A 81 -13.48 -8.46 -6.84
N LEU A 82 -13.07 -7.96 -8.02
CA LEU A 82 -13.25 -6.54 -8.40
C LEU A 82 -14.71 -6.10 -8.55
N LYS A 83 -15.68 -7.03 -8.56
CA LYS A 83 -17.12 -6.70 -8.56
C LYS A 83 -17.58 -6.14 -7.21
N GLU A 84 -16.83 -6.41 -6.14
CA GLU A 84 -17.08 -5.81 -4.84
C GLU A 84 -16.62 -4.35 -4.85
N GLU A 85 -17.54 -3.42 -4.57
CA GLU A 85 -17.28 -1.96 -4.65
C GLU A 85 -16.16 -1.52 -3.71
N LYS A 86 -16.01 -2.18 -2.57
CA LYS A 86 -14.98 -1.89 -1.57
C LYS A 86 -13.61 -2.47 -1.91
N ILE A 87 -13.47 -3.19 -3.02
CA ILE A 87 -12.18 -3.54 -3.62
C ILE A 87 -11.75 -2.37 -4.51
N VAL A 88 -10.85 -1.56 -3.98
CA VAL A 88 -10.56 -0.21 -4.50
C VAL A 88 -9.33 -0.14 -5.40
N ALA A 89 -8.47 -1.17 -5.39
CA ALA A 89 -7.23 -1.19 -6.18
C ALA A 89 -6.81 -2.61 -6.57
N ILE A 90 -5.89 -2.72 -7.50
CA ILE A 90 -5.11 -3.93 -7.77
C ILE A 90 -3.76 -3.80 -7.06
N GLY A 91 -3.45 -4.77 -6.24
CA GLY A 91 -2.23 -4.83 -5.45
C GLY A 91 -2.41 -5.71 -4.20
N GLU A 92 -1.33 -6.13 -3.70
CA GLU A 92 0.06 -5.70 -3.90
C GLU A 92 0.69 -6.47 -5.06
N ILE A 93 1.26 -5.77 -6.04
CA ILE A 93 1.91 -6.35 -7.21
C ILE A 93 3.24 -5.66 -7.45
N GLY A 94 4.20 -6.33 -8.07
CA GLY A 94 5.48 -5.66 -8.31
C GLY A 94 6.66 -6.59 -8.52
N LEU A 95 7.83 -6.13 -8.05
CA LEU A 95 9.10 -6.86 -8.11
C LEU A 95 9.78 -6.86 -6.74
N ASP A 96 10.24 -8.03 -6.31
CA ASP A 96 11.02 -8.23 -5.09
C ASP A 96 12.25 -9.10 -5.41
N PHE A 97 13.41 -8.46 -5.52
CA PHE A 97 14.67 -9.15 -5.82
C PHE A 97 15.48 -9.49 -4.56
N HIS A 98 14.93 -9.19 -3.41
CA HIS A 98 15.51 -9.57 -2.12
C HIS A 98 15.44 -11.09 -1.89
N TRP A 99 14.38 -11.73 -2.35
CA TRP A 99 14.16 -13.15 -2.21
C TRP A 99 14.59 -13.91 -3.47
N ASP A 100 15.01 -15.16 -3.30
CA ASP A 100 15.39 -16.06 -4.41
C ASP A 100 14.13 -16.66 -5.07
N THR A 101 13.39 -15.82 -5.75
CA THR A 101 12.19 -16.16 -6.53
C THR A 101 12.44 -15.88 -8.02
N ASP A 102 11.77 -16.62 -8.92
CA ASP A 102 11.97 -16.46 -10.37
C ASP A 102 11.54 -15.08 -10.86
N ARG A 103 12.51 -14.26 -11.23
CA ARG A 103 12.29 -12.89 -11.72
C ARG A 103 11.42 -12.84 -12.98
N ASN A 104 11.53 -13.82 -13.88
CA ASN A 104 10.71 -13.86 -15.10
C ASN A 104 9.24 -14.09 -14.75
N LYS A 105 8.96 -14.93 -13.75
CA LYS A 105 7.60 -15.16 -13.24
C LYS A 105 7.06 -13.89 -12.59
N GLN A 106 7.87 -13.17 -11.81
CA GLN A 106 7.48 -11.87 -11.25
C GLN A 106 7.12 -10.87 -12.36
N PHE A 107 7.95 -10.71 -13.39
CA PHE A 107 7.64 -9.80 -14.51
C PHE A 107 6.39 -10.23 -15.28
N LYS A 108 6.19 -11.53 -15.52
CA LYS A 108 4.98 -12.05 -16.18
C LYS A 108 3.74 -11.71 -15.37
N ALA A 109 3.73 -12.04 -14.08
CA ALA A 109 2.62 -11.78 -13.18
C ALA A 109 2.33 -10.28 -13.04
N LEU A 110 3.39 -9.46 -12.89
CA LEU A 110 3.26 -8.00 -12.86
C LEU A 110 2.56 -7.48 -14.12
N GLY A 111 3.01 -7.92 -15.30
CA GLY A 111 2.40 -7.51 -16.57
C GLY A 111 0.93 -7.88 -16.68
N MET A 112 0.56 -9.12 -16.36
CA MET A 112 -0.83 -9.59 -16.41
C MET A 112 -1.73 -8.79 -15.45
N GLN A 113 -1.28 -8.54 -14.23
CA GLN A 113 -2.02 -7.79 -13.22
C GLN A 113 -2.13 -6.29 -13.58
N MET A 114 -1.10 -5.69 -14.20
CA MET A 114 -1.17 -4.32 -14.73
C MET A 114 -2.19 -4.19 -15.87
N GLU A 115 -2.29 -5.19 -16.75
CA GLU A 115 -3.31 -5.19 -17.80
C GLU A 115 -4.73 -5.29 -17.20
N LEU A 116 -4.92 -6.12 -16.16
CA LEU A 116 -6.19 -6.17 -15.43
C LEU A 116 -6.54 -4.81 -14.80
N ALA A 117 -5.56 -4.13 -14.20
CA ALA A 117 -5.74 -2.79 -13.64
C ALA A 117 -6.18 -1.76 -14.68
N LYS A 118 -5.57 -1.78 -15.87
CA LYS A 118 -5.96 -0.91 -16.99
C LYS A 118 -7.36 -1.23 -17.51
N LYS A 119 -7.70 -2.52 -17.68
CA LYS A 119 -9.02 -2.97 -18.12
C LYS A 119 -10.15 -2.44 -17.24
N HIS A 120 -9.94 -2.41 -15.93
CA HIS A 120 -10.94 -1.97 -14.95
C HIS A 120 -10.74 -0.53 -14.45
N ASN A 121 -9.72 0.16 -14.96
CA ASN A 121 -9.31 1.49 -14.49
C ASN A 121 -9.23 1.60 -12.97
N LYS A 122 -8.61 0.58 -12.33
CA LYS A 122 -8.31 0.56 -10.89
C LYS A 122 -6.88 1.04 -10.65
N PRO A 123 -6.63 1.81 -9.60
CA PRO A 123 -5.26 2.18 -9.23
C PRO A 123 -4.44 0.95 -8.82
N ILE A 124 -3.12 1.08 -8.87
CA ILE A 124 -2.20 -0.01 -8.54
C ILE A 124 -1.45 0.30 -7.25
N VAL A 125 -1.33 -0.69 -6.37
CA VAL A 125 -0.42 -0.68 -5.21
C VAL A 125 0.81 -1.50 -5.59
N PHE A 126 1.93 -0.81 -5.84
CA PHE A 126 3.20 -1.42 -6.25
C PHE A 126 4.09 -1.77 -5.07
N HIS A 127 4.54 -3.01 -5.03
CA HIS A 127 5.65 -3.49 -4.20
C HIS A 127 6.95 -3.45 -4.99
N ILE A 128 7.96 -2.73 -4.50
CA ILE A 128 9.27 -2.65 -5.16
C ILE A 128 10.36 -2.80 -4.10
N ARG A 129 11.10 -3.90 -4.17
CA ARG A 129 12.20 -4.15 -3.24
C ARG A 129 13.44 -4.65 -3.98
N ASP A 130 14.56 -3.95 -3.80
CA ASP A 130 15.84 -4.23 -4.47
C ASP A 130 15.71 -4.32 -6.03
N ALA A 131 14.72 -3.59 -6.62
CA ALA A 131 14.34 -3.66 -8.03
C ALA A 131 13.84 -2.31 -8.60
N TYR A 132 14.30 -1.17 -8.04
CA TYR A 132 13.73 0.14 -8.39
C TYR A 132 13.91 0.51 -9.87
N ASP A 133 15.08 0.28 -10.45
CA ASP A 133 15.33 0.61 -11.86
C ASP A 133 14.57 -0.32 -12.80
N GLU A 134 14.57 -1.63 -12.54
CA GLU A 134 13.87 -2.63 -13.36
C GLU A 134 12.35 -2.42 -13.31
N ALA A 135 11.80 -2.13 -12.13
CA ALA A 135 10.38 -1.82 -11.97
C ALA A 135 10.01 -0.52 -12.70
N TYR A 136 10.82 0.52 -12.56
CA TYR A 136 10.60 1.79 -13.27
C TYR A 136 10.55 1.60 -14.78
N ASP A 137 11.55 0.92 -15.35
CA ASP A 137 11.62 0.68 -16.80
C ASP A 137 10.42 -0.14 -17.28
N PHE A 138 10.04 -1.17 -16.52
CA PHE A 138 8.90 -2.02 -16.84
C PHE A 138 7.57 -1.25 -16.78
N ILE A 139 7.33 -0.50 -15.70
CA ILE A 139 6.12 0.30 -15.50
C ILE A 139 6.02 1.39 -16.58
N LYS A 140 7.12 2.08 -16.86
CA LYS A 140 7.17 3.13 -17.91
C LYS A 140 6.85 2.57 -19.29
N LYS A 141 7.36 1.40 -19.62
CA LYS A 141 7.12 0.72 -20.91
C LYS A 141 5.68 0.21 -21.01
N THR A 142 5.16 -0.39 -19.93
CA THR A 142 3.82 -0.99 -19.90
C THR A 142 2.73 0.08 -19.79
N GLY A 143 3.03 1.21 -19.11
CA GLY A 143 2.06 2.24 -18.77
C GLY A 143 1.16 1.84 -17.59
N ILE A 144 0.66 2.84 -16.87
CA ILE A 144 -0.26 2.67 -15.73
C ILE A 144 -1.70 3.01 -16.14
N PRO A 145 -2.74 2.55 -15.40
CA PRO A 145 -4.12 2.99 -15.62
C PRO A 145 -4.27 4.50 -15.37
N GLU A 146 -5.30 5.13 -15.94
CA GLU A 146 -5.63 6.55 -15.67
C GLU A 146 -5.90 6.80 -14.18
N ALA A 147 -6.40 5.79 -13.46
CA ALA A 147 -6.60 5.85 -12.01
C ALA A 147 -5.28 6.07 -11.24
N GLY A 148 -4.11 5.82 -11.86
CA GLY A 148 -2.81 6.00 -11.23
C GLY A 148 -2.37 4.81 -10.38
N GLY A 149 -1.59 5.10 -9.34
CA GLY A 149 -1.11 4.09 -8.40
C GLY A 149 -0.21 4.70 -7.31
N VAL A 150 0.29 3.84 -6.46
CA VAL A 150 1.22 4.16 -5.38
C VAL A 150 2.38 3.16 -5.35
N VAL A 151 3.59 3.64 -5.12
CA VAL A 151 4.70 2.78 -4.66
C VAL A 151 4.59 2.73 -3.14
N HIS A 152 4.11 1.59 -2.61
CA HIS A 152 3.94 1.40 -1.19
C HIS A 152 5.29 1.19 -0.49
N CYS A 153 5.35 1.46 0.81
CA CYS A 153 6.54 1.29 1.65
C CYS A 153 7.82 1.80 0.93
N PHE A 154 7.73 3.01 0.35
CA PHE A 154 8.86 3.56 -0.40
C PHE A 154 10.09 3.62 0.50
N SER A 155 11.19 2.98 0.07
CA SER A 155 12.37 2.77 0.91
C SER A 155 13.69 3.09 0.22
N SER A 156 13.65 3.93 -0.83
CA SER A 156 14.82 4.39 -1.56
C SER A 156 15.12 5.88 -1.31
N ASN A 157 15.91 6.48 -2.16
CA ASN A 157 16.36 7.88 -2.11
C ASN A 157 15.48 8.82 -2.96
N TRP A 158 15.80 10.13 -2.93
CA TRP A 158 15.05 11.14 -3.69
C TRP A 158 15.11 10.95 -5.21
N GLU A 159 16.22 10.46 -5.75
CA GLU A 159 16.38 10.27 -7.20
C GLU A 159 15.39 9.21 -7.71
N ASP A 160 15.23 8.11 -6.98
CA ASP A 160 14.22 7.11 -7.30
C ASP A 160 12.80 7.64 -7.06
N ALA A 161 12.56 8.31 -5.93
CA ALA A 161 11.26 8.92 -5.64
C ALA A 161 10.80 9.80 -6.81
N LYS A 162 11.68 10.64 -7.34
CA LYS A 162 11.40 11.54 -8.47
C LYS A 162 10.99 10.78 -9.73
N LYS A 163 11.66 9.66 -10.05
CA LYS A 163 11.29 8.82 -11.22
C LYS A 163 9.82 8.36 -11.15
N TYR A 164 9.37 7.88 -9.99
CA TYR A 164 8.00 7.40 -9.81
C TYR A 164 6.97 8.52 -9.74
N LEU A 165 7.33 9.65 -9.12
CA LEU A 165 6.50 10.86 -9.14
C LEU A 165 6.31 11.40 -10.57
N ASP A 166 7.35 11.38 -11.41
CA ASP A 166 7.28 11.79 -12.82
C ASP A 166 6.37 10.85 -13.66
N LEU A 167 6.15 9.61 -13.23
CA LEU A 167 5.13 8.72 -13.78
C LEU A 167 3.70 9.03 -13.27
N GLY A 168 3.54 9.97 -12.36
CA GLY A 168 2.26 10.36 -11.77
C GLY A 168 1.84 9.52 -10.57
N LEU A 169 2.73 8.67 -10.04
CA LEU A 169 2.44 7.83 -8.88
C LEU A 169 2.49 8.61 -7.57
N TYR A 170 1.81 8.06 -6.56
CA TYR A 170 1.97 8.43 -5.17
C TYR A 170 3.12 7.62 -4.53
N LEU A 171 3.62 8.10 -3.39
CA LEU A 171 4.56 7.37 -2.55
C LEU A 171 3.95 7.12 -1.18
N GLY A 172 3.97 5.85 -0.76
CA GLY A 172 3.55 5.41 0.57
C GLY A 172 4.71 5.47 1.55
N PHE A 173 4.46 6.00 2.74
CA PHE A 173 5.46 6.09 3.81
C PHE A 173 4.91 5.47 5.09
N ASP A 174 5.75 4.69 5.76
CA ASP A 174 5.38 3.85 6.89
C ASP A 174 6.41 3.92 8.04
N GLY A 175 6.38 2.95 8.96
CA GLY A 175 7.22 2.92 10.15
C GLY A 175 8.72 3.18 9.96
N PRO A 176 9.38 2.65 8.94
CA PRO A 176 10.76 2.96 8.54
C PRO A 176 11.13 4.44 8.50
N LEU A 177 10.17 5.33 8.22
CA LEU A 177 10.41 6.77 8.25
C LEU A 177 10.92 7.26 9.62
N THR A 178 10.49 6.59 10.70
CA THR A 178 10.88 6.91 12.07
C THR A 178 12.24 6.32 12.48
N TYR A 179 12.88 5.49 11.61
CA TYR A 179 14.11 4.79 12.00
C TYR A 179 15.33 5.71 11.93
N PRO A 180 16.24 5.65 12.92
CA PRO A 180 17.34 6.60 13.04
C PRO A 180 18.27 6.68 11.83
N LYS A 181 18.43 5.60 11.06
CA LYS A 181 19.41 5.50 9.96
C LYS A 181 18.80 5.75 8.57
N ASN A 182 17.54 6.18 8.48
CA ASN A 182 16.82 6.33 7.20
C ASN A 182 16.80 7.82 6.75
N ASP A 183 17.95 8.48 6.73
CA ASP A 183 18.04 9.89 6.34
C ASP A 183 17.67 10.10 4.87
N ASP A 184 18.07 9.19 3.97
CA ASP A 184 17.73 9.25 2.54
C ASP A 184 16.21 9.17 2.33
N LEU A 185 15.51 8.32 3.10
CA LEU A 185 14.06 8.22 3.06
C LEU A 185 13.39 9.52 3.55
N ARG A 186 13.91 10.11 4.62
CA ARG A 186 13.40 11.41 5.11
C ARG A 186 13.65 12.54 4.12
N GLU A 187 14.79 12.53 3.42
CA GLU A 187 15.06 13.47 2.33
C GLU A 187 14.09 13.26 1.17
N ALA A 188 13.83 12.02 0.77
CA ALA A 188 12.83 11.70 -0.25
C ALA A 188 11.45 12.22 0.15
N LEU A 189 10.99 11.96 1.37
CA LEU A 189 9.73 12.52 1.88
C LEU A 189 9.73 14.05 1.86
N LYS A 190 10.81 14.68 2.33
CA LYS A 190 10.92 16.15 2.38
C LYS A 190 10.68 16.78 1.02
N ASN A 191 11.22 16.19 -0.04
CA ASN A 191 11.12 16.68 -1.41
C ASN A 191 9.84 16.24 -2.14
N THR A 192 9.18 15.17 -1.69
CA THR A 192 7.91 14.69 -2.29
C THR A 192 6.81 15.73 -2.12
N PRO A 193 6.06 16.11 -3.18
CA PRO A 193 4.90 17.00 -3.04
C PRO A 193 3.89 16.43 -2.05
N ILE A 194 3.34 17.29 -1.20
CA ILE A 194 2.43 16.86 -0.11
C ILE A 194 1.17 16.15 -0.63
N ASP A 195 0.73 16.51 -1.84
CA ASP A 195 -0.41 15.90 -2.54
C ASP A 195 -0.07 14.59 -3.26
N ARG A 196 1.12 14.04 -3.02
CA ARG A 196 1.62 12.75 -3.55
C ARG A 196 2.05 11.77 -2.47
N ILE A 197 1.74 12.05 -1.21
CA ILE A 197 2.09 11.23 -0.06
C ILE A 197 0.88 10.43 0.41
N LEU A 198 1.07 9.15 0.73
CA LEU A 198 0.11 8.29 1.43
C LEU A 198 0.71 7.79 2.75
N PRO A 199 -0.09 7.75 3.83
CA PRO A 199 0.33 7.23 5.14
C PRO A 199 0.00 5.75 5.25
N GLU A 200 0.95 4.94 5.68
CA GLU A 200 0.83 3.49 5.74
C GLU A 200 1.37 2.94 7.06
N THR A 201 0.97 1.72 7.42
CA THR A 201 1.64 0.97 8.48
C THR A 201 2.38 -0.24 8.00
N ASP A 202 1.94 -0.87 6.91
CA ASP A 202 2.34 -2.21 6.48
C ASP A 202 2.19 -3.25 7.61
N SER A 203 1.19 -3.03 8.47
CA SER A 203 0.98 -3.90 9.64
C SER A 203 0.56 -5.32 9.23
N PRO A 204 1.11 -6.34 9.89
CA PRO A 204 1.80 -6.40 11.18
C PRO A 204 3.31 -6.19 11.12
N PHE A 205 3.86 -5.73 9.99
CA PHE A 205 5.29 -5.54 9.75
C PHE A 205 5.73 -4.11 10.12
N LEU A 206 7.01 -3.84 10.08
CA LEU A 206 7.65 -2.53 10.09
C LEU A 206 7.13 -1.53 11.18
N PRO A 207 7.01 -1.93 12.47
CA PRO A 207 6.49 -1.02 13.48
C PRO A 207 7.36 0.23 13.63
N PRO A 208 6.74 1.43 13.79
CA PRO A 208 7.49 2.66 14.04
C PRO A 208 8.22 2.65 15.38
N VAL A 209 9.18 3.54 15.57
CA VAL A 209 9.76 3.82 16.88
C VAL A 209 8.66 4.44 17.78
N PRO A 210 8.51 4.03 19.06
CA PRO A 210 9.39 3.15 19.83
C PRO A 210 9.01 1.65 19.82
N PHE A 211 8.20 1.21 18.89
CA PHE A 211 7.63 -0.15 18.90
C PHE A 211 8.44 -1.20 18.14
N ARG A 212 9.65 -0.88 17.71
CA ARG A 212 10.50 -1.84 16.99
C ARG A 212 10.64 -3.16 17.74
N GLY A 213 10.53 -4.28 16.99
CA GLY A 213 10.56 -5.63 17.57
C GLY A 213 9.24 -6.14 18.15
N LYS A 214 8.18 -5.30 18.12
CA LYS A 214 6.80 -5.71 18.47
C LYS A 214 5.97 -5.86 17.19
N ARG A 215 4.79 -6.47 17.29
CA ARG A 215 3.79 -6.49 16.22
C ARG A 215 3.31 -5.07 15.94
N ASN A 216 3.29 -4.69 14.68
CA ASN A 216 2.64 -3.46 14.22
C ASN A 216 1.11 -3.65 14.14
N ASP A 217 0.36 -2.56 14.12
CA ASP A 217 -1.08 -2.52 13.84
C ASP A 217 -1.46 -1.16 13.24
N PRO A 218 -2.64 -1.03 12.60
CA PRO A 218 -3.07 0.20 11.91
C PRO A 218 -3.14 1.43 12.82
N LEU A 219 -3.36 1.28 14.12
CA LEU A 219 -3.43 2.41 15.05
C LEU A 219 -2.10 3.16 15.16
N LYS A 220 -0.98 2.48 14.85
CA LYS A 220 0.35 3.09 14.87
C LYS A 220 0.65 3.98 13.68
N VAL A 221 -0.29 4.13 12.74
CA VAL A 221 -0.17 5.11 11.66
C VAL A 221 -0.03 6.54 12.20
N GLU A 222 -0.53 6.83 13.40
CA GLU A 222 -0.37 8.14 14.06
C GLU A 222 1.11 8.56 14.14
N TYR A 223 2.03 7.65 14.44
CA TYR A 223 3.47 7.92 14.49
C TYR A 223 4.07 8.26 13.12
N VAL A 224 3.48 7.71 12.07
CA VAL A 224 3.84 8.05 10.68
C VAL A 224 3.36 9.46 10.35
N TYR A 225 2.13 9.81 10.73
CA TYR A 225 1.60 11.17 10.57
C TYR A 225 2.43 12.21 11.31
N GLU A 226 2.79 11.95 12.58
CA GLU A 226 3.66 12.83 13.38
C GLU A 226 5.00 13.08 12.69
N GLU A 227 5.62 12.02 12.15
CA GLU A 227 6.92 12.14 11.48
C GLU A 227 6.78 12.88 10.12
N ILE A 228 5.72 12.62 9.35
CA ILE A 228 5.42 13.37 8.12
C ILE A 228 5.20 14.85 8.46
N SER A 229 4.38 15.16 9.49
CA SER A 229 4.12 16.52 9.96
C SER A 229 5.41 17.25 10.32
N ARG A 230 6.28 16.59 11.10
CA ARG A 230 7.58 17.12 11.52
C ARG A 230 8.50 17.43 10.32
N ILE A 231 8.61 16.49 9.36
CA ILE A 231 9.51 16.65 8.20
C ILE A 231 8.97 17.69 7.21
N LYS A 232 7.66 17.73 7.01
CA LYS A 232 6.99 18.70 6.12
C LYS A 232 6.79 20.07 6.74
N GLU A 233 7.05 20.22 8.06
CA GLU A 233 6.83 21.45 8.81
C GLU A 233 5.38 21.98 8.66
N VAL A 234 4.40 21.03 8.69
CA VAL A 234 2.98 21.32 8.53
C VAL A 234 2.22 20.75 9.74
N TYR A 235 1.28 21.51 10.30
CA TYR A 235 0.47 21.09 11.45
C TYR A 235 -0.31 19.79 11.18
N ASP A 236 -0.44 18.95 12.21
CA ASP A 236 -1.02 17.59 12.15
C ASP A 236 -2.42 17.56 11.51
N GLU A 237 -3.30 18.49 11.87
CA GLU A 237 -4.66 18.58 11.31
C GLU A 237 -4.66 18.81 9.79
N ARG A 238 -3.74 19.66 9.31
CA ARG A 238 -3.60 19.94 7.88
C ARG A 238 -2.99 18.75 7.15
N ILE A 239 -2.02 18.08 7.75
CA ILE A 239 -1.44 16.82 7.23
C ILE A 239 -2.53 15.76 7.14
N ALA A 240 -3.28 15.51 8.22
CA ALA A 240 -4.32 14.50 8.24
C ALA A 240 -5.38 14.74 7.13
N SER A 241 -5.84 15.98 7.00
CA SER A 241 -6.78 16.35 5.95
C SER A 241 -6.22 16.16 4.55
N GLN A 242 -4.95 16.55 4.32
CA GLN A 242 -4.31 16.43 3.02
C GLN A 242 -4.08 14.95 2.63
N LEU A 243 -3.54 14.13 3.55
CA LEU A 243 -3.27 12.72 3.26
C LEU A 243 -4.56 11.93 3.05
N LYS A 244 -5.62 12.23 3.81
CA LYS A 244 -6.95 11.67 3.55
C LYS A 244 -7.47 12.07 2.16
N SER A 245 -7.34 13.33 1.78
CA SER A 245 -7.71 13.81 0.44
C SER A 245 -6.93 13.09 -0.66
N ASN A 246 -5.62 12.85 -0.48
CA ASN A 246 -4.79 12.12 -1.41
C ASN A 246 -5.30 10.68 -1.61
N SER A 247 -5.56 9.98 -0.50
CA SER A 247 -6.08 8.63 -0.52
C SER A 247 -7.47 8.56 -1.18
N ASN A 248 -8.39 9.43 -0.79
CA ASN A 248 -9.73 9.49 -1.38
C ASN A 248 -9.66 9.74 -2.90
N LYS A 249 -8.73 10.60 -3.34
CA LYS A 249 -8.53 10.88 -4.76
C LYS A 249 -8.00 9.66 -5.52
N LEU A 250 -6.97 8.98 -4.97
CA LEU A 250 -6.35 7.81 -5.62
C LEU A 250 -7.33 6.64 -5.70
N PHE A 251 -7.93 6.30 -4.56
CA PHE A 251 -8.78 5.11 -4.43
C PHE A 251 -10.27 5.38 -4.74
N LYS A 252 -10.62 6.63 -5.10
CA LYS A 252 -11.99 7.08 -5.42
C LYS A 252 -12.97 6.82 -4.27
N LEU A 253 -12.56 7.19 -3.05
CA LEU A 253 -13.36 7.02 -1.84
C LEU A 253 -14.14 8.31 -1.57
N ASP A 254 -15.47 8.22 -1.48
CA ASP A 254 -16.35 9.34 -1.12
C ASP A 254 -16.51 9.43 0.41
N ARG A 255 -15.40 9.75 1.16
CA ARG A 255 -15.40 9.79 2.64
C ARG A 255 -14.61 10.94 3.23
#